data_90dc4018814a263a92b150d2b9d27cd4
#
_entry.id   90dc4018814a263a92b150d2b9d27cd4
#
_cell.length_a   1.000
_cell.length_b   1.000
_cell.length_c   1.000
_cell.angle_alpha   90.00
_cell.angle_beta   90.00
_cell.angle_gamma   90.00
#
_symmetry.space_group_name_H-M   'P 1'
#
loop_
_entity.id
_entity.type
_entity.pdbx_description
1 polymer ?
#
loop_
_entity_poly.entity_id
_entity_poly.type
_entity_poly.pdbx_seq_one_letter_code
_entity_poly.pdbx_strand_id
1 'polypeptide(L)'
;MGRPSLLLPLCASVSLLGGLTFGYELAVISGALLPLQLDFGLSCSEQELLVGSLLLGALLASLVGGFLIDRYGRKQAILGSNLVLLAGSLSLSLASSLTWLVLGRSVAGFAISLSSMACCIYVSELVGPRQRGVLVSLYEAGITVGILLSYALNYALAGALWGWRHMFGWATAPALLQSLSLLPLPPGTADAAAHRDLIPLQGGEATKLDLGRPRYSFLDLFRTRDNMRGRTTVGLGLVLFQQLTGQPNVLCYASTIFHSVGFRGASSAVLASVGLGAVKVAATLTAMGLVDRAGRRALLLAGCALMALSVSGIGLVSFAVPMDSGPSCLAMPNATRLSGLPGDSGLPRGLAPPLRPMTDQSPGRPVLSTSEKTKPHPGAGDPTALPLPALSIAPAAPPSPAPEHALLHWTALVCMMLFVSAFSFGFGPVTWLVLSEIYPVEIRGRAFAFCNSFNWAANLFISLSFLDLIGAIGLSWTFLLYGLTAVFSLGFIYFFVPETKGQSLTEIDQQFQKRRFALSFGHRQSSAGIQYSRIEVSAAS
;
A
#
# COMPACT_ATOMS: atom_id res chain seq x y z
N MET A 1 18.57 -18.00 26.99
CA MET A 1 17.17 -18.20 27.39
C MET A 1 16.57 -16.84 27.72
N GLY A 2 15.84 -16.21 26.78
CA GLY A 2 15.17 -14.93 27.00
C GLY A 2 14.05 -15.09 28.04
N ARG A 3 13.91 -14.10 28.91
CA ARG A 3 12.85 -14.07 29.93
C ARG A 3 11.48 -14.21 29.22
N PRO A 4 10.63 -15.18 29.61
CA PRO A 4 9.32 -15.40 28.95
C PRO A 4 8.43 -14.15 28.95
N SER A 5 8.68 -13.18 29.83
CA SER A 5 7.97 -11.91 29.90
C SER A 5 8.26 -10.94 28.73
N LEU A 6 9.38 -11.10 28.01
CA LEU A 6 9.76 -10.21 26.90
C LEU A 6 9.38 -10.79 25.51
N LEU A 7 9.05 -12.06 25.41
CA LEU A 7 8.74 -12.70 24.14
C LEU A 7 7.53 -12.07 23.45
N LEU A 8 6.43 -11.90 24.18
CA LEU A 8 5.18 -11.38 23.63
C LEU A 8 5.31 -9.93 23.15
N PRO A 9 5.85 -8.97 23.95
CA PRO A 9 6.02 -7.60 23.49
C PRO A 9 7.01 -7.48 22.31
N LEU A 10 8.05 -8.30 22.23
CA LEU A 10 8.95 -8.32 21.09
C LEU A 10 8.28 -8.87 19.84
N CYS A 11 7.49 -9.95 19.92
CA CYS A 11 6.69 -10.44 18.81
C CYS A 11 5.66 -9.40 18.36
N ALA A 12 5.05 -8.67 19.29
CA ALA A 12 4.12 -7.59 18.99
C ALA A 12 4.81 -6.43 18.25
N SER A 13 6.02 -6.04 18.70
CA SER A 13 6.78 -4.98 18.02
C SER A 13 7.23 -5.41 16.63
N VAL A 14 7.69 -6.65 16.44
CA VAL A 14 8.06 -7.18 15.11
C VAL A 14 6.86 -7.18 14.16
N SER A 15 5.68 -7.58 14.65
CA SER A 15 4.45 -7.58 13.86
C SER A 15 4.01 -6.16 13.49
N LEU A 16 3.94 -5.27 14.46
CA LEU A 16 3.52 -3.87 14.27
C LEU A 16 4.47 -3.13 13.32
N LEU A 17 5.78 -3.22 13.55
CA LEU A 17 6.80 -2.54 12.75
C LEU A 17 6.89 -3.09 11.33
N GLY A 18 6.71 -4.41 11.15
CA GLY A 18 6.65 -5.01 9.83
C GLY A 18 5.45 -4.52 9.02
N GLY A 19 4.28 -4.46 9.66
CA GLY A 19 3.09 -3.86 9.05
C GLY A 19 3.27 -2.38 8.74
N LEU A 20 3.85 -1.61 9.68
CA LEU A 20 4.10 -0.18 9.53
C LEU A 20 5.03 0.10 8.34
N THR A 21 6.12 -0.66 8.20
CA THR A 21 7.05 -0.56 7.07
C THR A 21 6.34 -0.83 5.74
N PHE A 22 5.53 -1.89 5.70
CA PHE A 22 4.75 -2.25 4.52
C PHE A 22 3.77 -1.14 4.11
N GLY A 23 2.98 -0.63 5.06
CA GLY A 23 2.00 0.43 4.80
C GLY A 23 2.65 1.76 4.40
N TYR A 24 3.79 2.08 5.01
CA TYR A 24 4.57 3.27 4.68
C TYR A 24 5.05 3.25 3.22
N GLU A 25 5.71 2.16 2.80
CA GLU A 25 6.23 1.98 1.44
C GLU A 25 5.12 2.00 0.37
N LEU A 26 3.95 1.46 0.70
CA LEU A 26 2.80 1.46 -0.20
C LEU A 26 2.27 2.89 -0.44
N ALA A 27 2.22 3.72 0.60
CA ALA A 27 1.55 5.03 0.56
C ALA A 27 2.48 6.21 0.27
N VAL A 28 3.80 6.08 0.47
CA VAL A 28 4.76 7.19 0.33
C VAL A 28 4.74 7.80 -1.06
N ILE A 29 4.48 7.00 -2.08
CA ILE A 29 4.43 7.46 -3.47
C ILE A 29 3.33 8.50 -3.72
N SER A 30 2.23 8.45 -2.98
CA SER A 30 1.10 9.38 -3.16
C SER A 30 1.52 10.85 -3.01
N GLY A 31 2.38 11.16 -2.04
CA GLY A 31 2.87 12.55 -1.85
C GLY A 31 4.14 12.85 -2.63
N ALA A 32 4.94 11.81 -2.96
CA ALA A 32 6.17 11.98 -3.71
C ALA A 32 5.93 12.14 -5.23
N LEU A 33 4.79 11.68 -5.76
CA LEU A 33 4.54 11.61 -7.20
C LEU A 33 4.51 13.00 -7.86
N LEU A 34 3.84 13.99 -7.25
CA LEU A 34 3.76 15.35 -7.78
C LEU A 34 5.14 16.05 -7.82
N PRO A 35 5.95 16.06 -6.75
CA PRO A 35 7.32 16.56 -6.82
C PRO A 35 8.20 15.84 -7.85
N LEU A 36 8.10 14.52 -7.95
CA LEU A 36 8.85 13.73 -8.93
C LEU A 36 8.44 14.05 -10.38
N GLN A 37 7.16 14.28 -10.63
CA GLN A 37 6.68 14.73 -11.93
C GLN A 37 7.31 16.07 -12.33
N LEU A 38 7.44 17.00 -11.38
CA LEU A 38 8.05 18.31 -11.64
C LEU A 38 9.57 18.22 -11.85
N ASP A 39 10.26 17.40 -11.03
CA ASP A 39 11.73 17.28 -11.08
C ASP A 39 12.22 16.51 -12.31
N PHE A 40 11.49 15.47 -12.74
CA PHE A 40 11.91 14.58 -13.84
C PHE A 40 11.08 14.73 -15.11
N GLY A 41 10.00 15.55 -15.11
CA GLY A 41 9.14 15.73 -16.27
C GLY A 41 8.38 14.47 -16.67
N LEU A 42 7.91 13.67 -15.68
CA LEU A 42 7.35 12.33 -15.90
C LEU A 42 6.03 12.38 -16.68
N SER A 43 5.96 11.61 -17.77
CA SER A 43 4.73 11.29 -18.49
C SER A 43 3.78 10.42 -17.65
N CYS A 44 2.52 10.27 -18.10
CA CYS A 44 1.56 9.42 -17.41
C CYS A 44 2.05 7.96 -17.27
N SER A 45 2.55 7.37 -18.37
CA SER A 45 3.07 6.00 -18.36
C SER A 45 4.28 5.83 -17.45
N GLU A 46 5.15 6.85 -17.35
CA GLU A 46 6.31 6.80 -16.46
C GLU A 46 5.89 6.90 -14.98
N GLN A 47 4.85 7.66 -14.68
CA GLN A 47 4.27 7.70 -13.35
C GLN A 47 3.63 6.36 -12.96
N GLU A 48 2.88 5.74 -13.87
CA GLU A 48 2.31 4.40 -13.67
C GLU A 48 3.40 3.34 -13.49
N LEU A 49 4.46 3.39 -14.31
CA LEU A 49 5.62 2.51 -14.18
C LEU A 49 6.28 2.67 -12.81
N LEU A 50 6.44 3.91 -12.33
CA LEU A 50 7.04 4.19 -11.03
C LEU A 50 6.16 3.67 -9.89
N VAL A 51 4.84 3.83 -9.94
CA VAL A 51 3.91 3.27 -8.95
C VAL A 51 3.90 1.75 -9.04
N GLY A 52 3.78 1.20 -10.23
CA GLY A 52 3.72 -0.25 -10.48
C GLY A 52 5.02 -1.00 -10.17
N SER A 53 6.17 -0.33 -10.19
CA SER A 53 7.47 -0.97 -9.94
C SER A 53 7.58 -1.60 -8.53
N LEU A 54 6.99 -0.99 -7.51
CA LEU A 54 6.89 -1.60 -6.17
C LEU A 54 6.10 -2.91 -6.22
N LEU A 55 4.97 -2.89 -6.93
CA LEU A 55 4.06 -4.03 -7.05
C LEU A 55 4.68 -5.18 -7.86
N LEU A 56 5.48 -4.83 -8.88
CA LEU A 56 6.28 -5.79 -9.64
C LEU A 56 7.29 -6.50 -8.73
N GLY A 57 8.02 -5.75 -7.92
CA GLY A 57 8.92 -6.32 -6.91
C GLY A 57 8.20 -7.24 -5.92
N ALA A 58 7.04 -6.83 -5.44
CA ALA A 58 6.21 -7.61 -4.53
C ALA A 58 5.67 -8.90 -5.17
N LEU A 59 5.29 -8.85 -6.44
CA LEU A 59 4.90 -10.03 -7.23
C LEU A 59 6.05 -11.03 -7.34
N LEU A 60 7.25 -10.57 -7.71
CA LEU A 60 8.43 -11.41 -7.80
C LEU A 60 8.76 -12.07 -6.45
N ALA A 61 8.68 -11.30 -5.35
CA ALA A 61 8.87 -11.84 -4.01
C ALA A 61 7.83 -12.90 -3.65
N SER A 62 6.56 -12.73 -4.04
CA SER A 62 5.51 -13.72 -3.74
C SER A 62 5.71 -15.05 -4.47
N LEU A 63 6.32 -15.03 -5.65
CA LEU A 63 6.63 -16.24 -6.43
C LEU A 63 7.79 -17.03 -5.83
N VAL A 64 8.85 -16.36 -5.34
CA VAL A 64 10.06 -17.02 -4.85
C VAL A 64 10.17 -17.02 -3.33
N GLY A 65 9.40 -16.20 -2.63
CA GLY A 65 9.54 -15.96 -1.19
C GLY A 65 9.29 -17.20 -0.34
N GLY A 66 8.34 -18.04 -0.70
CA GLY A 66 8.13 -19.31 -0.01
C GLY A 66 9.38 -20.18 0.00
N PHE A 67 10.04 -20.31 -1.15
CA PHE A 67 11.32 -21.04 -1.24
C PHE A 67 12.43 -20.40 -0.40
N LEU A 68 12.53 -19.06 -0.43
CA LEU A 68 13.54 -18.34 0.34
C LEU A 68 13.31 -18.50 1.86
N ILE A 69 12.06 -18.39 2.31
CA ILE A 69 11.68 -18.54 3.72
C ILE A 69 11.94 -19.97 4.21
N ASP A 70 11.64 -20.97 3.39
CA ASP A 70 11.88 -22.37 3.76
C ASP A 70 13.36 -22.73 3.74
N ARG A 71 14.16 -22.13 2.83
CA ARG A 71 15.59 -22.40 2.66
C ARG A 71 16.46 -21.74 3.74
N TYR A 72 16.21 -20.47 4.04
CA TYR A 72 17.04 -19.65 4.92
C TYR A 72 16.47 -19.50 6.34
N GLY A 73 15.22 -19.89 6.53
CA GLY A 73 14.51 -19.71 7.79
C GLY A 73 13.78 -18.36 7.89
N ARG A 74 12.76 -18.32 8.77
CA ARG A 74 11.84 -17.18 8.88
C ARG A 74 12.52 -15.93 9.40
N LYS A 75 13.32 -16.08 10.46
CA LYS A 75 14.04 -14.96 11.10
C LYS A 75 15.05 -14.32 10.13
N GLN A 76 15.85 -15.14 9.46
CA GLN A 76 16.85 -14.67 8.48
C GLN A 76 16.19 -14.03 7.26
N ALA A 77 15.04 -14.55 6.82
CA ALA A 77 14.27 -13.96 5.73
C ALA A 77 13.81 -12.54 6.06
N ILE A 78 13.32 -12.27 7.29
CA ILE A 78 12.95 -10.92 7.73
C ILE A 78 14.17 -10.02 7.83
N LEU A 79 15.27 -10.45 8.44
CA LEU A 79 16.49 -9.66 8.54
C LEU A 79 17.08 -9.34 7.16
N GLY A 80 17.14 -10.33 6.27
CA GLY A 80 17.61 -10.15 4.90
C GLY A 80 16.72 -9.21 4.11
N SER A 81 15.40 -9.34 4.23
CA SER A 81 14.46 -8.42 3.56
C SER A 81 14.60 -6.98 4.06
N ASN A 82 14.82 -6.76 5.36
CA ASN A 82 15.07 -5.42 5.89
C ASN A 82 16.37 -4.81 5.35
N LEU A 83 17.45 -5.60 5.19
CA LEU A 83 18.68 -5.13 4.55
C LEU A 83 18.46 -4.78 3.07
N VAL A 84 17.69 -5.58 2.35
CA VAL A 84 17.31 -5.29 0.95
C VAL A 84 16.47 -4.01 0.88
N LEU A 85 15.55 -3.80 1.84
CA LEU A 85 14.78 -2.55 1.93
C LEU A 85 15.66 -1.34 2.19
N LEU A 86 16.62 -1.44 3.10
CA LEU A 86 17.59 -0.35 3.35
C LEU A 86 18.34 0.03 2.08
N ALA A 87 18.79 -0.96 1.30
CA ALA A 87 19.46 -0.70 0.01
C ALA A 87 18.51 -0.04 -1.01
N GLY A 88 17.25 -0.50 -1.09
CA GLY A 88 16.21 0.08 -1.93
C GLY A 88 15.89 1.53 -1.58
N SER A 89 15.64 1.81 -0.30
CA SER A 89 15.33 3.16 0.19
C SER A 89 16.51 4.12 0.02
N LEU A 90 17.75 3.65 0.20
CA LEU A 90 18.95 4.44 -0.08
C LEU A 90 19.07 4.76 -1.58
N SER A 91 18.85 3.76 -2.46
CA SER A 91 18.82 3.97 -3.90
C SER A 91 17.78 5.02 -4.31
N LEU A 92 16.59 4.99 -3.70
CA LEU A 92 15.53 5.97 -3.94
C LEU A 92 15.90 7.36 -3.49
N SER A 93 16.47 7.49 -2.29
CA SER A 93 16.88 8.79 -1.74
C SER A 93 18.01 9.44 -2.53
N LEU A 94 18.89 8.65 -3.17
CA LEU A 94 20.02 9.11 -3.99
C LEU A 94 19.71 9.10 -5.49
N ALA A 95 18.49 8.76 -5.89
CA ALA A 95 18.13 8.61 -7.30
C ALA A 95 18.35 9.92 -8.09
N SER A 96 18.99 9.80 -9.23
CA SER A 96 19.24 10.89 -10.20
C SER A 96 18.52 10.69 -11.53
N SER A 97 17.83 9.56 -11.72
CA SER A 97 17.08 9.24 -12.94
C SER A 97 15.87 8.36 -12.62
N LEU A 98 14.91 8.33 -13.55
CA LEU A 98 13.73 7.46 -13.46
C LEU A 98 14.12 5.98 -13.32
N THR A 99 15.17 5.53 -14.02
CA THR A 99 15.63 4.14 -13.94
C THR A 99 16.02 3.76 -12.51
N TRP A 100 16.76 4.62 -11.80
CA TRP A 100 17.12 4.40 -10.40
C TRP A 100 15.90 4.39 -9.48
N LEU A 101 14.90 5.25 -9.74
CA LEU A 101 13.65 5.26 -9.00
C LEU A 101 12.87 3.95 -9.18
N VAL A 102 12.73 3.48 -10.42
CA VAL A 102 12.02 2.23 -10.76
C VAL A 102 12.74 1.01 -10.14
N LEU A 103 14.06 0.94 -10.24
CA LEU A 103 14.85 -0.13 -9.62
C LEU A 103 14.75 -0.11 -8.10
N GLY A 104 14.94 1.06 -7.47
CA GLY A 104 14.83 1.21 -6.02
C GLY A 104 13.45 0.81 -5.49
N ARG A 105 12.37 1.23 -6.19
CA ARG A 105 10.99 0.84 -5.85
C ARG A 105 10.76 -0.67 -6.02
N SER A 106 11.29 -1.28 -7.07
CA SER A 106 11.16 -2.73 -7.28
C SER A 106 11.88 -3.52 -6.18
N VAL A 107 13.06 -3.07 -5.78
CA VAL A 107 13.83 -3.67 -4.67
C VAL A 107 13.09 -3.51 -3.33
N ALA A 108 12.54 -2.31 -3.05
CA ALA A 108 11.73 -2.07 -1.86
C ALA A 108 10.46 -2.96 -1.86
N GLY A 109 9.77 -3.08 -3.00
CA GLY A 109 8.60 -3.95 -3.16
C GLY A 109 8.90 -5.42 -2.89
N PHE A 110 10.02 -5.91 -3.43
CA PHE A 110 10.49 -7.26 -3.14
C PHE A 110 10.72 -7.48 -1.63
N ALA A 111 11.38 -6.53 -1.00
CA ALA A 111 11.72 -6.59 0.42
C ALA A 111 10.47 -6.61 1.32
N ILE A 112 9.52 -5.68 1.13
CA ILE A 112 8.32 -5.61 1.98
C ILE A 112 7.41 -6.83 1.82
N SER A 113 7.29 -7.38 0.61
CA SER A 113 6.48 -8.57 0.36
C SER A 113 7.11 -9.81 1.00
N LEU A 114 8.43 -10.01 0.89
CA LEU A 114 9.15 -11.10 1.54
C LEU A 114 9.05 -11.00 3.08
N SER A 115 9.28 -9.79 3.63
CA SER A 115 9.15 -9.51 5.06
C SER A 115 7.74 -9.82 5.57
N SER A 116 6.70 -9.41 4.83
CA SER A 116 5.30 -9.64 5.17
C SER A 116 4.99 -11.14 5.32
N MET A 117 5.35 -11.93 4.32
CA MET A 117 5.13 -13.38 4.37
C MET A 117 5.89 -14.04 5.52
N ALA A 118 7.17 -13.70 5.68
CA ALA A 118 8.02 -14.29 6.72
C ALA A 118 7.56 -13.88 8.13
N CYS A 119 7.17 -12.62 8.34
CA CYS A 119 6.75 -12.08 9.63
C CYS A 119 5.50 -12.77 10.16
N CYS A 120 4.45 -12.90 9.34
CA CYS A 120 3.21 -13.55 9.74
C CYS A 120 3.43 -15.03 10.13
N ILE A 121 4.26 -15.75 9.39
CA ILE A 121 4.61 -17.14 9.68
C ILE A 121 5.43 -17.20 10.98
N TYR A 122 6.49 -16.43 11.09
CA TYR A 122 7.41 -16.42 12.23
C TYR A 122 6.69 -16.14 13.54
N VAL A 123 5.90 -15.07 13.58
CA VAL A 123 5.14 -14.69 14.78
C VAL A 123 4.13 -15.78 15.14
N SER A 124 3.45 -16.37 14.15
CA SER A 124 2.48 -17.44 14.39
C SER A 124 3.09 -18.74 14.94
N GLU A 125 4.38 -18.99 14.67
CA GLU A 125 5.12 -20.14 15.19
C GLU A 125 5.61 -19.94 16.63
N LEU A 126 5.90 -18.70 17.03
CA LEU A 126 6.47 -18.38 18.35
C LEU A 126 5.44 -18.28 19.47
N VAL A 127 4.17 -18.02 19.15
CA VAL A 127 3.13 -17.72 20.15
C VAL A 127 2.02 -18.76 20.14
N GLY A 128 1.35 -18.88 21.30
CA GLY A 128 0.21 -19.80 21.47
C GLY A 128 -1.02 -19.40 20.63
N PRO A 129 -1.97 -20.34 20.41
CA PRO A 129 -3.14 -20.14 19.56
C PRO A 129 -3.99 -18.90 19.89
N ARG A 130 -4.13 -18.58 21.19
CA ARG A 130 -4.90 -17.41 21.66
C ARG A 130 -4.28 -16.07 21.27
N GLN A 131 -2.95 -16.01 21.20
CA GLN A 131 -2.20 -14.76 20.96
C GLN A 131 -1.91 -14.58 19.46
N ARG A 132 -1.91 -15.66 18.68
CA ARG A 132 -1.64 -15.65 17.24
C ARG A 132 -2.57 -14.70 16.47
N GLY A 133 -3.88 -14.79 16.72
CA GLY A 133 -4.86 -13.93 16.08
C GLY A 133 -4.61 -12.44 16.36
N VAL A 134 -4.36 -12.10 17.63
CA VAL A 134 -4.07 -10.71 18.05
C VAL A 134 -2.82 -10.17 17.36
N LEU A 135 -1.74 -10.96 17.27
CA LEU A 135 -0.48 -10.50 16.68
C LEU A 135 -0.55 -10.37 15.16
N VAL A 136 -1.27 -11.25 14.47
CA VAL A 136 -1.53 -11.11 13.03
C VAL A 136 -2.41 -9.88 12.76
N SER A 137 -3.43 -9.64 13.60
CA SER A 137 -4.24 -8.43 13.50
C SER A 137 -3.44 -7.16 13.79
N LEU A 138 -2.44 -7.23 14.68
CA LEU A 138 -1.53 -6.11 14.95
C LEU A 138 -0.65 -5.77 13.74
N TYR A 139 -0.30 -6.75 12.90
CA TYR A 139 0.35 -6.51 11.61
C TYR A 139 -0.52 -5.65 10.67
N GLU A 140 -1.80 -5.98 10.55
CA GLU A 140 -2.76 -5.20 9.77
C GLU A 140 -2.96 -3.78 10.34
N ALA A 141 -3.03 -3.65 11.66
CA ALA A 141 -3.05 -2.33 12.30
C ALA A 141 -1.77 -1.55 11.99
N GLY A 142 -0.61 -2.20 11.99
CA GLY A 142 0.66 -1.63 11.57
C GLY A 142 0.62 -1.08 10.15
N ILE A 143 0.05 -1.82 9.19
CA ILE A 143 -0.11 -1.36 7.80
C ILE A 143 -0.87 -0.03 7.75
N THR A 144 -2.00 0.06 8.43
CA THR A 144 -2.83 1.27 8.36
C THR A 144 -2.19 2.46 9.07
N VAL A 145 -1.49 2.23 10.19
CA VAL A 145 -0.69 3.25 10.87
C VAL A 145 0.48 3.71 9.99
N GLY A 146 1.13 2.79 9.27
CA GLY A 146 2.20 3.10 8.32
C GLY A 146 1.71 3.99 7.17
N ILE A 147 0.53 3.72 6.61
CA ILE A 147 -0.11 4.56 5.60
C ILE A 147 -0.37 5.98 6.14
N LEU A 148 -0.94 6.08 7.34
CA LEU A 148 -1.19 7.38 7.98
C LEU A 148 0.12 8.15 8.23
N LEU A 149 1.14 7.48 8.76
CA LEU A 149 2.45 8.08 9.01
C LEU A 149 3.09 8.57 7.72
N SER A 150 3.00 7.79 6.64
CA SER A 150 3.47 8.17 5.32
C SER A 150 2.79 9.44 4.82
N TYR A 151 1.46 9.51 4.88
CA TYR A 151 0.72 10.71 4.47
C TYR A 151 1.05 11.93 5.34
N ALA A 152 1.20 11.75 6.66
CA ALA A 152 1.58 12.82 7.57
C ALA A 152 3.00 13.35 7.27
N LEU A 153 3.96 12.45 6.99
CA LEU A 153 5.31 12.82 6.58
C LEU A 153 5.34 13.49 5.21
N ASN A 154 4.56 12.99 4.25
CA ASN A 154 4.39 13.62 2.95
C ASN A 154 3.89 15.06 3.09
N TYR A 155 2.92 15.30 3.99
CA TYR A 155 2.42 16.65 4.28
C TYR A 155 3.50 17.53 4.92
N ALA A 156 4.22 17.02 5.91
CA ALA A 156 5.27 17.77 6.59
C ALA A 156 6.46 18.13 5.68
N LEU A 157 6.75 17.28 4.69
CA LEU A 157 7.88 17.43 3.77
C LEU A 157 7.50 18.01 2.40
N ALA A 158 6.21 18.28 2.15
CA ALA A 158 5.72 18.74 0.84
C ALA A 158 6.36 20.06 0.35
N GLY A 159 6.75 20.95 1.30
CA GLY A 159 7.42 22.22 0.99
C GLY A 159 8.95 22.21 1.21
N ALA A 160 9.51 21.07 1.58
CA ALA A 160 10.94 20.98 1.90
C ALA A 160 11.79 20.81 0.64
N LEU A 161 12.95 21.47 0.60
CA LEU A 161 13.95 21.26 -0.43
C LEU A 161 14.36 19.76 -0.41
N TRP A 162 14.30 19.07 -1.56
CA TRP A 162 14.55 17.63 -1.66
C TRP A 162 13.55 16.75 -0.84
N GLY A 163 12.33 17.25 -0.56
CA GLY A 163 11.35 16.61 0.31
C GLY A 163 11.06 15.14 -0.05
N TRP A 164 10.86 14.81 -1.34
CA TRP A 164 10.59 13.45 -1.77
C TRP A 164 11.75 12.46 -1.48
N ARG A 165 13.01 12.92 -1.48
CA ARG A 165 14.17 12.09 -1.11
C ARG A 165 14.11 11.68 0.37
N HIS A 166 13.74 12.62 1.23
CA HIS A 166 13.53 12.35 2.65
C HIS A 166 12.32 11.46 2.89
N MET A 167 11.22 11.64 2.12
CA MET A 167 10.05 10.76 2.20
C MET A 167 10.44 9.28 2.00
N PHE A 168 11.23 8.95 0.98
CA PHE A 168 11.71 7.58 0.77
C PHE A 168 12.74 7.13 1.82
N GLY A 169 13.60 8.04 2.29
CA GLY A 169 14.62 7.72 3.29
C GLY A 169 14.05 7.31 4.65
N TRP A 170 12.93 7.91 5.07
CA TRP A 170 12.29 7.61 6.36
C TRP A 170 11.72 6.19 6.47
N ALA A 171 11.51 5.49 5.36
CA ALA A 171 11.12 4.07 5.35
C ALA A 171 12.13 3.17 6.07
N THR A 172 13.40 3.58 6.14
CA THR A 172 14.47 2.84 6.80
C THR A 172 14.28 2.75 8.32
N ALA A 173 13.67 3.75 8.95
CA ALA A 173 13.54 3.83 10.41
C ALA A 173 12.74 2.65 11.01
N PRO A 174 11.50 2.36 10.56
CA PRO A 174 10.76 1.22 11.11
C PRO A 174 11.39 -0.13 10.77
N ALA A 175 12.07 -0.28 9.62
CA ALA A 175 12.77 -1.50 9.24
C ALA A 175 13.97 -1.78 10.16
N LEU A 176 14.74 -0.74 10.53
CA LEU A 176 15.82 -0.85 11.52
C LEU A 176 15.28 -1.23 12.89
N LEU A 177 14.22 -0.57 13.36
CA LEU A 177 13.58 -0.88 14.64
C LEU A 177 13.03 -2.32 14.67
N GLN A 178 12.44 -2.80 13.55
CA GLN A 178 12.00 -4.19 13.42
C GLN A 178 13.18 -5.16 13.53
N SER A 179 14.29 -4.86 12.86
CA SER A 179 15.49 -5.68 12.92
C SER A 179 16.07 -5.75 14.34
N LEU A 180 16.13 -4.62 15.05
CA LEU A 180 16.56 -4.57 16.45
C LEU A 180 15.63 -5.39 17.36
N SER A 181 14.32 -5.30 17.16
CA SER A 181 13.34 -6.08 17.93
C SER A 181 13.46 -7.58 17.66
N LEU A 182 13.93 -7.95 16.48
CA LEU A 182 14.07 -9.35 16.05
C LEU A 182 15.34 -10.01 16.61
N LEU A 183 16.41 -9.24 16.88
CA LEU A 183 17.69 -9.80 17.33
C LEU A 183 17.57 -10.70 18.59
N PRO A 184 16.91 -10.29 19.68
CA PRO A 184 16.82 -11.09 20.89
C PRO A 184 15.84 -12.28 20.80
N LEU A 185 15.02 -12.37 19.75
CA LEU A 185 14.06 -13.44 19.57
C LEU A 185 14.74 -14.75 19.09
N PRO A 186 14.24 -15.92 19.50
CA PRO A 186 14.79 -17.21 19.06
C PRO A 186 14.53 -17.45 17.56
N PRO A 187 15.27 -18.36 16.90
CA PRO A 187 14.91 -18.85 15.58
C PRO A 187 13.52 -19.49 15.62
N GLY A 188 12.82 -19.54 14.49
CA GLY A 188 11.51 -20.19 14.37
C GLY A 188 11.58 -21.69 14.71
N THR A 189 10.46 -22.29 15.08
CA THR A 189 10.41 -23.71 15.45
C THR A 189 10.81 -24.62 14.29
N ALA A 190 10.47 -24.27 13.06
CA ALA A 190 10.89 -24.98 11.86
C ALA A 190 12.39 -24.81 11.57
N ASP A 191 12.97 -23.64 11.86
CA ASP A 191 14.41 -23.37 11.72
C ASP A 191 15.22 -24.18 12.74
N ALA A 192 14.70 -24.31 13.96
CA ALA A 192 15.32 -25.14 15.02
C ALA A 192 15.24 -26.64 14.70
N ALA A 193 14.22 -27.11 13.98
CA ALA A 193 14.11 -28.49 13.51
C ALA A 193 15.12 -28.76 12.39
N ALA A 194 15.21 -27.87 11.39
CA ALA A 194 16.19 -28.00 10.30
C ALA A 194 17.65 -28.00 10.79
N HIS A 195 17.95 -27.25 11.86
CA HIS A 195 19.28 -27.29 12.50
C HIS A 195 19.54 -28.57 13.29
N ARG A 196 18.49 -29.25 13.81
CA ARG A 196 18.63 -30.56 14.47
C ARG A 196 18.87 -31.70 13.48
N ASP A 197 18.30 -31.62 12.29
CA ASP A 197 18.50 -32.61 11.23
C ASP A 197 19.92 -32.58 10.64
N LEU A 198 20.69 -31.52 10.89
CA LEU A 198 22.12 -31.42 10.55
C LEU A 198 23.05 -32.04 11.61
N ILE A 199 22.54 -32.41 12.79
CA ILE A 199 23.27 -33.12 13.81
C ILE A 199 22.78 -34.58 13.75
N PRO A 200 23.61 -35.57 13.34
CA PRO A 200 23.20 -36.96 13.32
C PRO A 200 22.93 -37.42 14.76
N LEU A 201 21.67 -37.46 15.17
CA LEU A 201 21.25 -38.08 16.41
C LEU A 201 21.35 -39.60 16.23
N GLN A 202 22.38 -40.19 16.82
CA GLN A 202 22.41 -41.59 17.12
C GLN A 202 21.23 -41.96 18.03
N GLY A 203 20.33 -42.77 17.51
CA GLY A 203 19.39 -43.57 18.28
C GLY A 203 18.23 -42.85 18.93
N GLY A 204 17.07 -42.95 18.35
CA GLY A 204 15.81 -42.64 19.01
C GLY A 204 14.65 -42.51 18.03
N GLU A 205 13.84 -43.54 17.99
CA GLU A 205 12.49 -43.68 17.43
C GLU A 205 11.92 -42.42 16.71
N ALA A 206 12.06 -42.39 15.39
CA ALA A 206 11.24 -41.59 14.52
C ALA A 206 9.78 -42.00 14.77
N THR A 207 9.02 -41.12 15.40
CA THR A 207 7.62 -41.33 15.70
C THR A 207 6.87 -41.61 14.39
N LYS A 208 6.39 -42.85 14.24
CA LYS A 208 5.61 -43.39 13.12
C LYS A 208 4.24 -42.70 12.95
N LEU A 209 4.14 -41.39 13.17
CA LEU A 209 2.85 -40.65 13.10
C LEU A 209 2.58 -40.00 11.75
N ASP A 210 3.46 -40.15 10.75
CA ASP A 210 3.31 -39.38 9.48
C ASP A 210 3.06 -40.27 8.24
N LEU A 211 2.73 -41.53 8.41
CA LEU A 211 2.57 -42.50 7.30
C LEU A 211 1.16 -42.58 6.69
N GLY A 212 0.22 -41.68 7.04
CA GLY A 212 -1.18 -41.76 6.58
C GLY A 212 -1.78 -40.49 6.01
N ARG A 213 -1.08 -39.35 6.03
CA ARG A 213 -1.65 -38.10 5.52
C ARG A 213 -1.47 -37.98 4.00
N PRO A 214 -2.56 -37.71 3.25
CA PRO A 214 -2.47 -37.55 1.80
C PRO A 214 -1.58 -36.32 1.49
N ARG A 215 -0.46 -36.55 0.83
CA ARG A 215 0.43 -35.51 0.36
C ARG A 215 -0.25 -34.78 -0.81
N TYR A 216 -0.76 -33.56 -0.58
CA TYR A 216 -1.28 -32.72 -1.64
C TYR A 216 -0.16 -32.19 -2.54
N SER A 217 -0.34 -32.30 -3.86
CA SER A 217 0.49 -31.62 -4.87
C SER A 217 -0.06 -30.22 -5.14
N PHE A 218 0.76 -29.34 -5.70
CA PHE A 218 0.31 -28.01 -6.17
C PHE A 218 -0.85 -28.12 -7.18
N LEU A 219 -0.82 -29.11 -8.06
CA LEU A 219 -1.88 -29.37 -9.05
C LEU A 219 -3.22 -29.77 -8.40
N ASP A 220 -3.21 -30.21 -7.17
CA ASP A 220 -4.45 -30.58 -6.46
C ASP A 220 -5.32 -29.36 -6.16
N LEU A 221 -4.78 -28.14 -6.18
CA LEU A 221 -5.54 -26.89 -6.09
C LEU A 221 -6.60 -26.74 -7.20
N PHE A 222 -6.39 -27.38 -8.34
CA PHE A 222 -7.29 -27.33 -9.50
C PHE A 222 -8.17 -28.58 -9.64
N ARG A 223 -7.99 -29.56 -8.78
CA ARG A 223 -8.73 -30.83 -8.83
C ARG A 223 -10.03 -30.77 -8.05
N THR A 224 -10.96 -31.64 -8.39
CA THR A 224 -12.24 -31.79 -7.70
C THR A 224 -12.14 -32.54 -6.38
N ARG A 225 -10.99 -33.16 -6.09
CA ARG A 225 -10.73 -33.85 -4.83
C ARG A 225 -10.86 -32.86 -3.66
N ASP A 226 -11.60 -33.24 -2.62
CA ASP A 226 -11.89 -32.43 -1.44
C ASP A 226 -12.42 -31.01 -1.77
N ASN A 227 -13.06 -30.89 -2.94
CA ASN A 227 -13.56 -29.63 -3.51
C ASN A 227 -12.49 -28.52 -3.56
N MET A 228 -11.23 -28.87 -3.81
CA MET A 228 -10.13 -27.91 -3.89
C MET A 228 -10.37 -26.83 -4.95
N ARG A 229 -10.91 -27.24 -6.11
CA ARG A 229 -11.29 -26.28 -7.15
C ARG A 229 -12.27 -25.21 -6.63
N GLY A 230 -13.27 -25.62 -5.82
CA GLY A 230 -14.21 -24.67 -5.21
C GLY A 230 -13.55 -23.72 -4.22
N ARG A 231 -12.64 -24.21 -3.38
CA ARG A 231 -11.86 -23.39 -2.44
C ARG A 231 -10.97 -22.40 -3.18
N THR A 232 -10.29 -22.88 -4.22
CA THR A 232 -9.42 -22.03 -5.07
C THR A 232 -10.24 -20.97 -5.81
N THR A 233 -11.43 -21.30 -6.31
CA THR A 233 -12.35 -20.31 -6.91
C THR A 233 -12.75 -19.23 -5.91
N VAL A 234 -13.09 -19.61 -4.68
CA VAL A 234 -13.42 -18.64 -3.61
C VAL A 234 -12.20 -17.77 -3.27
N GLY A 235 -11.04 -18.39 -3.08
CA GLY A 235 -9.81 -17.67 -2.74
C GLY A 235 -9.38 -16.70 -3.83
N LEU A 236 -9.29 -17.15 -5.08
CA LEU A 236 -8.93 -16.30 -6.22
C LEU A 236 -9.96 -15.20 -6.45
N GLY A 237 -11.24 -15.52 -6.39
CA GLY A 237 -12.30 -14.52 -6.55
C GLY A 237 -12.20 -13.41 -5.52
N LEU A 238 -12.00 -13.75 -4.24
CA LEU A 238 -11.85 -12.75 -3.18
C LEU A 238 -10.65 -11.83 -3.42
N VAL A 239 -9.47 -12.37 -3.74
CA VAL A 239 -8.27 -11.55 -3.95
C VAL A 239 -8.33 -10.73 -5.24
N LEU A 240 -8.94 -11.27 -6.31
CA LEU A 240 -9.12 -10.53 -7.57
C LEU A 240 -10.10 -9.37 -7.37
N PHE A 241 -11.28 -9.63 -6.82
CA PHE A 241 -12.25 -8.56 -6.56
C PHE A 241 -11.73 -7.52 -5.56
N GLN A 242 -10.95 -7.93 -4.56
CA GLN A 242 -10.30 -7.00 -3.64
C GLN A 242 -9.48 -5.92 -4.38
N GLN A 243 -8.77 -6.30 -5.44
CA GLN A 243 -7.96 -5.36 -6.22
C GLN A 243 -8.77 -4.64 -7.31
N LEU A 244 -9.63 -5.37 -8.02
CA LEU A 244 -10.42 -4.84 -9.13
C LEU A 244 -11.45 -3.77 -8.72
N THR A 245 -11.77 -3.64 -7.43
CA THR A 245 -12.58 -2.51 -6.91
C THR A 245 -11.85 -1.17 -6.92
N GLY A 246 -10.56 -1.13 -7.32
CA GLY A 246 -9.78 0.10 -7.47
C GLY A 246 -9.17 0.62 -6.17
N GLN A 247 -9.26 -0.12 -5.08
CA GLN A 247 -8.74 0.31 -3.77
C GLN A 247 -7.24 0.64 -3.79
N PRO A 248 -6.34 -0.11 -4.46
CA PRO A 248 -4.93 0.24 -4.51
C PRO A 248 -4.66 1.63 -5.08
N ASN A 249 -5.40 1.98 -6.13
CA ASN A 249 -5.26 3.28 -6.79
C ASN A 249 -5.66 4.43 -5.89
N VAL A 250 -6.73 4.26 -5.10
CA VAL A 250 -7.16 5.26 -4.13
C VAL A 250 -6.06 5.56 -3.10
N LEU A 251 -5.24 4.58 -2.72
CA LEU A 251 -4.13 4.79 -1.79
C LEU A 251 -2.89 5.38 -2.47
N CYS A 252 -2.48 4.82 -3.61
CA CYS A 252 -1.26 5.24 -4.29
C CYS A 252 -1.39 6.60 -4.97
N TYR A 253 -2.59 6.92 -5.48
CA TYR A 253 -2.89 8.18 -6.17
C TYR A 253 -3.77 9.12 -5.35
N ALA A 254 -3.86 8.95 -4.02
CA ALA A 254 -4.76 9.73 -3.15
C ALA A 254 -4.60 11.23 -3.37
N SER A 255 -3.38 11.76 -3.31
CA SER A 255 -3.12 13.19 -3.50
C SER A 255 -3.45 13.66 -4.93
N THR A 256 -3.16 12.84 -5.94
CA THR A 256 -3.50 13.13 -7.35
C THR A 256 -5.01 13.16 -7.55
N ILE A 257 -5.75 12.20 -6.99
CA ILE A 257 -7.21 12.15 -7.06
C ILE A 257 -7.82 13.38 -6.36
N PHE A 258 -7.34 13.74 -5.17
CA PHE A 258 -7.82 14.94 -4.47
C PHE A 258 -7.52 16.22 -5.23
N HIS A 259 -6.36 16.32 -5.86
CA HIS A 259 -6.02 17.44 -6.73
C HIS A 259 -6.98 17.52 -7.91
N SER A 260 -7.29 16.40 -8.57
CA SER A 260 -8.23 16.34 -9.71
C SER A 260 -9.66 16.66 -9.32
N VAL A 261 -10.08 16.36 -8.10
CA VAL A 261 -11.42 16.66 -7.58
C VAL A 261 -11.56 18.11 -7.09
N GLY A 262 -10.48 18.93 -7.11
CA GLY A 262 -10.56 20.36 -6.86
C GLY A 262 -9.85 20.87 -5.61
N PHE A 263 -9.08 20.03 -4.91
CA PHE A 263 -8.15 20.51 -3.88
C PHE A 263 -6.89 21.08 -4.54
N ARG A 264 -7.00 22.29 -5.12
CA ARG A 264 -5.99 22.90 -6.01
C ARG A 264 -4.64 23.23 -5.37
N GLY A 265 -4.51 23.20 -4.05
CA GLY A 265 -3.23 23.37 -3.36
C GLY A 265 -2.54 22.01 -3.14
N ALA A 266 -1.27 21.89 -3.49
CA ALA A 266 -0.50 20.66 -3.20
C ALA A 266 -0.61 20.26 -1.72
N SER A 267 -0.51 21.23 -0.81
CA SER A 267 -0.68 21.01 0.64
C SER A 267 -2.10 20.54 1.01
N SER A 268 -3.15 21.09 0.37
CA SER A 268 -4.55 20.72 0.70
C SER A 268 -4.89 19.31 0.23
N ALA A 269 -4.41 18.88 -0.93
CA ALA A 269 -4.59 17.52 -1.44
C ALA A 269 -3.85 16.48 -0.56
N VAL A 270 -2.63 16.81 -0.15
CA VAL A 270 -1.87 15.92 0.76
C VAL A 270 -2.50 15.90 2.16
N LEU A 271 -3.01 17.02 2.67
CA LEU A 271 -3.74 17.06 3.95
C LEU A 271 -5.02 16.21 3.91
N ALA A 272 -5.77 16.24 2.80
CA ALA A 272 -6.92 15.36 2.61
C ALA A 272 -6.52 13.88 2.66
N SER A 273 -5.34 13.52 2.11
CA SER A 273 -4.79 12.17 2.21
C SER A 273 -4.45 11.77 3.65
N VAL A 274 -3.98 12.70 4.51
CA VAL A 274 -3.79 12.45 5.96
C VAL A 274 -5.14 12.10 6.61
N GLY A 275 -6.20 12.85 6.32
CA GLY A 275 -7.54 12.56 6.79
C GLY A 275 -8.02 11.17 6.36
N LEU A 276 -7.76 10.79 5.10
CA LEU A 276 -8.06 9.45 4.56
C LEU A 276 -7.32 8.36 5.35
N GLY A 277 -6.04 8.56 5.66
CA GLY A 277 -5.23 7.65 6.48
C GLY A 277 -5.77 7.50 7.89
N ALA A 278 -6.16 8.60 8.54
CA ALA A 278 -6.72 8.59 9.89
C ALA A 278 -8.04 7.80 9.96
N VAL A 279 -8.94 8.04 9.01
CA VAL A 279 -10.21 7.29 8.91
C VAL A 279 -9.95 5.81 8.65
N LYS A 280 -8.95 5.47 7.81
CA LYS A 280 -8.56 4.07 7.55
C LYS A 280 -8.10 3.37 8.83
N VAL A 281 -7.26 4.01 9.65
CA VAL A 281 -6.82 3.46 10.95
C VAL A 281 -8.01 3.20 11.85
N ALA A 282 -8.89 4.18 12.03
CA ALA A 282 -10.08 4.06 12.88
C ALA A 282 -10.99 2.91 12.41
N ALA A 283 -11.24 2.82 11.10
CA ALA A 283 -12.04 1.77 10.50
C ALA A 283 -11.41 0.38 10.70
N THR A 284 -10.11 0.24 10.51
CA THR A 284 -9.41 -1.04 10.69
C THR A 284 -9.45 -1.52 12.15
N LEU A 285 -9.19 -0.62 13.11
CA LEU A 285 -9.28 -0.97 14.54
C LEU A 285 -10.70 -1.40 14.93
N THR A 286 -11.72 -0.71 14.40
CA THR A 286 -13.13 -1.09 14.60
C THR A 286 -13.44 -2.45 13.96
N ALA A 287 -12.94 -2.70 12.74
CA ALA A 287 -13.12 -3.97 12.03
C ALA A 287 -12.54 -5.15 12.81
N MET A 288 -11.37 -4.99 13.42
CA MET A 288 -10.73 -6.01 14.25
C MET A 288 -11.62 -6.44 15.42
N GLY A 289 -12.35 -5.50 16.04
CA GLY A 289 -13.31 -5.81 17.10
C GLY A 289 -14.64 -6.41 16.61
N LEU A 290 -15.01 -6.15 15.34
CA LEU A 290 -16.28 -6.59 14.77
C LEU A 290 -16.19 -7.96 14.09
N VAL A 291 -15.04 -8.35 13.58
CA VAL A 291 -14.90 -9.55 12.73
C VAL A 291 -15.37 -10.83 13.41
N ASP A 292 -15.11 -10.96 14.72
CA ASP A 292 -15.57 -12.12 15.50
C ASP A 292 -17.04 -12.03 15.92
N ARG A 293 -17.60 -10.80 16.00
CA ARG A 293 -18.98 -10.57 16.40
C ARG A 293 -19.97 -10.64 15.24
N ALA A 294 -19.67 -10.00 14.11
CA ALA A 294 -20.56 -9.89 12.97
C ALA A 294 -20.52 -11.11 12.03
N GLY A 295 -19.35 -11.76 11.90
CA GLY A 295 -19.13 -12.85 10.94
C GLY A 295 -18.43 -12.38 9.66
N ARG A 296 -17.72 -13.33 9.02
CA ARG A 296 -16.84 -13.03 7.89
C ARG A 296 -17.63 -12.61 6.65
N ARG A 297 -18.64 -13.42 6.29
CA ARG A 297 -19.47 -13.17 5.10
C ARG A 297 -20.33 -11.92 5.24
N ALA A 298 -20.89 -11.67 6.42
CA ALA A 298 -21.69 -10.48 6.68
C ALA A 298 -20.89 -9.19 6.52
N LEU A 299 -19.63 -9.15 7.05
CA LEU A 299 -18.73 -8.01 6.90
C LEU A 299 -18.28 -7.80 5.46
N LEU A 300 -17.98 -8.88 4.71
CA LEU A 300 -17.66 -8.79 3.29
C LEU A 300 -18.82 -8.20 2.49
N LEU A 301 -20.04 -8.65 2.72
CA LEU A 301 -21.23 -8.15 2.02
C LEU A 301 -21.51 -6.68 2.34
N ALA A 302 -21.51 -6.31 3.63
CA ALA A 302 -21.75 -4.93 4.06
C ALA A 302 -20.65 -3.99 3.56
N GLY A 303 -19.39 -4.38 3.72
CA GLY A 303 -18.25 -3.61 3.22
C GLY A 303 -18.30 -3.43 1.70
N CYS A 304 -18.55 -4.51 0.96
CA CYS A 304 -18.62 -4.45 -0.51
C CYS A 304 -19.80 -3.59 -1.01
N ALA A 305 -20.97 -3.68 -0.36
CA ALA A 305 -22.12 -2.83 -0.70
C ALA A 305 -21.82 -1.34 -0.46
N LEU A 306 -21.20 -1.00 0.68
CA LEU A 306 -20.81 0.36 0.99
C LEU A 306 -19.70 0.87 0.06
N MET A 307 -18.75 0.01 -0.35
CA MET A 307 -17.75 0.33 -1.38
C MET A 307 -18.41 0.64 -2.71
N ALA A 308 -19.36 -0.18 -3.17
CA ALA A 308 -20.07 0.04 -4.43
C ALA A 308 -20.81 1.38 -4.44
N LEU A 309 -21.51 1.71 -3.34
CA LEU A 309 -22.21 2.98 -3.20
C LEU A 309 -21.26 4.18 -3.18
N SER A 310 -20.21 4.10 -2.38
CA SER A 310 -19.28 5.23 -2.20
C SER A 310 -18.45 5.49 -3.45
N VAL A 311 -17.91 4.46 -4.12
CA VAL A 311 -17.12 4.65 -5.34
C VAL A 311 -17.98 5.10 -6.52
N SER A 312 -19.23 4.63 -6.62
CA SER A 312 -20.19 5.14 -7.61
C SER A 312 -20.56 6.59 -7.31
N GLY A 313 -20.69 6.96 -6.03
CA GLY A 313 -20.89 8.33 -5.59
C GLY A 313 -19.76 9.27 -6.03
N ILE A 314 -18.50 8.84 -5.92
CA ILE A 314 -17.36 9.59 -6.44
C ILE A 314 -17.51 9.80 -7.96
N GLY A 315 -17.82 8.73 -8.70
CA GLY A 315 -18.02 8.81 -10.15
C GLY A 315 -19.11 9.79 -10.54
N LEU A 316 -20.27 9.78 -9.86
CA LEU A 316 -21.39 10.69 -10.12
C LEU A 316 -21.05 12.14 -9.77
N VAL A 317 -20.42 12.39 -8.63
CA VAL A 317 -19.97 13.74 -8.24
C VAL A 317 -18.96 14.31 -9.25
N SER A 318 -18.09 13.44 -9.76
CA SER A 318 -17.08 13.82 -10.75
C SER A 318 -17.67 14.29 -12.09
N PHE A 319 -18.91 13.95 -12.45
CA PHE A 319 -19.60 14.54 -13.62
C PHE A 319 -20.02 16.00 -13.40
N ALA A 320 -20.35 16.36 -12.15
CA ALA A 320 -20.81 17.70 -11.82
C ALA A 320 -19.66 18.69 -11.57
N VAL A 321 -18.45 18.20 -11.32
CA VAL A 321 -17.26 19.05 -11.17
C VAL A 321 -16.67 19.30 -12.55
N PRO A 322 -16.59 20.58 -13.03
CA PRO A 322 -15.86 20.87 -14.26
C PRO A 322 -14.39 20.53 -14.05
N MET A 323 -13.98 19.40 -14.57
CA MET A 323 -12.59 18.98 -14.57
C MET A 323 -11.86 19.68 -15.70
N ASP A 324 -10.68 20.21 -15.41
CA ASP A 324 -9.73 20.53 -16.47
C ASP A 324 -9.49 19.22 -17.23
N SER A 325 -9.97 19.19 -18.49
CA SER A 325 -10.14 17.99 -19.34
C SER A 325 -8.82 17.40 -19.86
N GLY A 326 -7.70 17.62 -19.15
CA GLY A 326 -6.42 17.00 -19.40
C GLY A 326 -6.07 16.05 -18.24
N PRO A 327 -5.51 14.86 -18.50
CA PRO A 327 -4.93 14.06 -17.42
C PRO A 327 -3.94 14.94 -16.68
N SER A 328 -4.02 14.94 -15.34
CA SER A 328 -3.18 15.79 -14.46
C SER A 328 -1.67 15.60 -14.70
N CYS A 329 -1.29 14.52 -15.35
CA CYS A 329 0.06 14.22 -15.80
C CYS A 329 0.49 14.92 -17.10
N LEU A 330 -0.42 15.54 -17.87
CA LEU A 330 -0.12 16.32 -19.07
C LEU A 330 -0.12 17.83 -18.86
N ALA A 331 -0.61 18.32 -17.71
CA ALA A 331 -0.55 19.72 -17.34
C ALA A 331 0.89 20.09 -16.92
N MET A 332 1.79 20.19 -17.88
CA MET A 332 3.00 20.99 -17.68
C MET A 332 2.57 22.45 -17.45
N PRO A 333 2.99 23.11 -16.37
CA PRO A 333 2.91 24.56 -16.34
C PRO A 333 3.75 25.06 -17.52
N ASN A 334 3.10 25.75 -18.46
CA ASN A 334 3.76 26.40 -19.59
C ASN A 334 4.86 27.35 -19.10
N ALA A 335 6.05 26.83 -18.91
CA ALA A 335 7.27 27.64 -18.70
C ALA A 335 7.79 28.26 -20.02
N THR A 336 7.02 28.18 -21.12
CA THR A 336 7.45 28.67 -22.43
C THR A 336 6.32 29.40 -23.16
N ARG A 337 5.76 30.45 -22.54
CA ARG A 337 5.03 31.52 -23.28
C ARG A 337 5.45 32.88 -22.77
N LEU A 338 6.76 33.16 -22.81
CA LEU A 338 7.33 34.51 -22.77
C LEU A 338 8.20 34.69 -24.04
N SER A 339 7.60 34.43 -25.20
CA SER A 339 8.15 34.86 -26.49
C SER A 339 7.02 35.23 -27.41
N GLY A 340 6.37 36.30 -27.06
CA GLY A 340 5.38 36.98 -27.89
C GLY A 340 5.65 38.48 -27.91
N LEU A 341 6.84 38.88 -28.39
CA LEU A 341 7.09 40.22 -28.93
C LEU A 341 7.37 40.04 -30.43
N PRO A 342 6.71 40.81 -31.28
CA PRO A 342 6.89 40.66 -32.71
C PRO A 342 8.17 41.37 -33.20
N GLY A 343 8.95 40.64 -33.97
CA GLY A 343 9.78 41.16 -35.05
C GLY A 343 11.00 41.97 -34.69
N ASP A 344 12.19 41.43 -34.87
CA ASP A 344 13.10 42.01 -35.88
C ASP A 344 14.14 40.99 -36.36
N SER A 345 14.45 41.17 -37.60
CA SER A 345 15.27 40.39 -38.49
C SER A 345 16.76 40.45 -38.17
N GLY A 346 17.48 39.29 -38.26
CA GLY A 346 18.79 39.28 -38.89
C GLY A 346 20.02 39.09 -38.00
N LEU A 347 20.72 38.06 -38.32
CA LEU A 347 22.15 37.79 -38.24
C LEU A 347 22.67 36.64 -37.28
N PRO A 348 23.89 36.10 -37.45
CA PRO A 348 24.02 34.72 -37.92
C PRO A 348 24.68 33.77 -36.90
N ARG A 349 24.66 32.47 -37.26
CA ARG A 349 25.41 31.38 -36.61
C ARG A 349 26.88 31.67 -36.40
N GLY A 350 27.42 31.40 -35.21
CA GLY A 350 28.86 31.31 -35.02
C GLY A 350 29.31 31.06 -33.60
N LEU A 351 29.89 29.89 -33.37
CA LEU A 351 30.93 29.51 -32.41
C LEU A 351 30.62 29.46 -30.90
N ALA A 352 30.61 28.25 -30.42
CA ALA A 352 30.93 27.89 -29.05
C ALA A 352 32.43 28.14 -28.74
N PRO A 353 32.81 28.55 -27.52
CA PRO A 353 34.18 28.45 -27.04
C PRO A 353 34.33 27.27 -26.04
N PRO A 354 35.57 26.72 -25.97
CA PRO A 354 35.84 25.47 -25.27
C PRO A 354 36.15 25.64 -23.78
N LEU A 355 35.86 24.59 -23.04
CA LEU A 355 36.30 24.35 -21.66
C LEU A 355 37.81 24.45 -21.50
N ARG A 356 38.28 25.16 -20.47
CA ARG A 356 39.65 25.04 -19.95
C ARG A 356 39.64 24.65 -18.47
N PRO A 357 40.64 23.86 -18.04
CA PRO A 357 40.65 23.22 -16.74
C PRO A 357 41.20 24.12 -15.62
N MET A 358 40.75 23.89 -14.41
CA MET A 358 41.26 24.49 -13.18
C MET A 358 42.64 23.92 -12.84
N THR A 359 43.58 24.81 -12.60
CA THR A 359 44.77 24.51 -11.83
C THR A 359 44.84 25.38 -10.58
N ASP A 360 45.18 24.73 -9.54
CA ASP A 360 45.56 25.05 -8.18
C ASP A 360 46.36 26.35 -7.97
N GLN A 361 46.04 27.11 -6.92
CA GLN A 361 46.99 27.69 -5.97
C GLN A 361 46.31 28.54 -4.88
N SER A 362 46.54 28.16 -3.64
CA SER A 362 46.36 28.91 -2.38
C SER A 362 47.63 29.72 -2.05
N PRO A 363 47.75 30.42 -0.88
CA PRO A 363 46.89 31.40 -0.23
C PRO A 363 47.63 32.74 0.11
N GLY A 364 46.89 33.78 0.47
CA GLY A 364 47.54 35.01 1.02
C GLY A 364 46.53 35.88 1.79
N ARG A 365 46.81 36.08 3.05
CA ARG A 365 46.11 36.87 4.08
C ARG A 365 46.52 38.38 4.03
N PRO A 366 46.04 39.25 4.93
CA PRO A 366 45.04 40.31 4.72
C PRO A 366 45.63 41.72 4.90
N VAL A 367 44.93 42.78 4.49
CA VAL A 367 45.18 44.12 5.03
C VAL A 367 43.89 44.95 5.16
N LEU A 368 43.72 45.45 6.34
CA LEU A 368 42.81 46.48 6.84
C LEU A 368 43.14 47.87 6.28
N SER A 369 42.14 48.71 5.95
CA SER A 369 42.15 50.16 6.23
C SER A 369 40.81 50.77 5.83
N THR A 370 40.02 51.14 6.79
CA THR A 370 39.67 52.48 7.31
C THR A 370 39.18 53.53 6.28
N SER A 371 37.90 53.89 6.48
CA SER A 371 37.34 55.25 6.58
C SER A 371 37.67 56.27 5.55
N GLU A 372 36.64 56.82 4.86
CA GLU A 372 36.43 58.28 4.96
C GLU A 372 35.01 58.70 4.50
N LYS A 373 34.45 59.57 5.30
CA LYS A 373 33.19 60.30 5.09
C LYS A 373 33.45 61.45 4.14
N THR A 374 32.55 61.73 3.18
CA THR A 374 32.37 63.09 2.69
C THR A 374 30.91 63.37 2.39
N LYS A 375 30.42 64.46 2.96
CA LYS A 375 29.08 65.04 2.89
C LYS A 375 29.00 66.01 1.69
N PRO A 376 27.81 66.51 1.36
CA PRO A 376 27.35 66.91 0.03
C PRO A 376 27.45 68.43 -0.24
N HIS A 377 27.31 68.80 -1.50
CA HIS A 377 26.91 70.18 -1.88
C HIS A 377 25.95 70.16 -3.07
N PRO A 378 25.04 71.20 -3.14
CA PRO A 378 23.84 71.18 -3.92
C PRO A 378 23.95 72.04 -5.22
N GLY A 379 23.14 71.75 -6.19
CA GLY A 379 22.99 72.64 -7.33
C GLY A 379 21.96 72.22 -8.37
N ALA A 380 20.83 72.98 -8.39
CA ALA A 380 19.98 73.35 -9.52
C ALA A 380 19.38 72.22 -10.40
N GLY A 381 18.15 71.83 -10.34
CA GLY A 381 17.00 72.51 -10.90
C GLY A 381 16.70 72.08 -12.33
N ASP A 382 15.69 71.18 -12.50
CA ASP A 382 14.69 71.31 -13.56
C ASP A 382 13.44 70.48 -13.21
N PRO A 383 12.24 71.06 -13.22
CA PRO A 383 11.03 70.44 -12.78
C PRO A 383 10.17 70.06 -13.99
N THR A 384 10.14 68.83 -14.43
CA THR A 384 9.05 68.21 -15.18
C THR A 384 9.27 66.72 -15.37
N ALA A 385 9.00 65.98 -14.35
CA ALA A 385 8.73 64.56 -14.49
C ALA A 385 7.65 64.19 -13.45
N LEU A 386 6.44 64.08 -13.90
CA LEU A 386 5.33 63.48 -13.15
C LEU A 386 5.74 62.04 -12.70
N PRO A 387 5.55 61.69 -11.43
CA PRO A 387 5.76 60.34 -10.99
C PRO A 387 4.63 59.44 -11.55
N LEU A 388 4.99 58.49 -12.42
CA LEU A 388 4.14 57.36 -12.75
C LEU A 388 3.82 56.61 -11.45
N PRO A 389 2.56 56.33 -11.15
CA PRO A 389 2.21 55.48 -10.01
C PRO A 389 2.78 54.11 -10.26
N ALA A 390 3.66 53.67 -9.39
CA ALA A 390 4.08 52.25 -9.31
C ALA A 390 2.82 51.41 -9.05
N LEU A 391 2.27 50.84 -10.12
CA LEU A 391 1.26 49.80 -10.00
C LEU A 391 1.92 48.61 -9.34
N SER A 392 1.86 48.54 -8.03
CA SER A 392 2.07 47.35 -7.26
C SER A 392 0.96 46.38 -7.64
N ILE A 393 1.18 45.56 -8.66
CA ILE A 393 0.34 44.40 -8.95
C ILE A 393 0.69 43.38 -7.87
N ALA A 394 0.00 43.51 -6.74
CA ALA A 394 -0.11 42.39 -5.83
C ALA A 394 -0.71 41.21 -6.64
N PRO A 395 -0.14 40.01 -6.62
CA PRO A 395 -0.77 38.88 -7.29
C PRO A 395 -2.18 38.72 -6.72
N ALA A 396 -3.17 38.87 -7.60
CA ALA A 396 -4.56 38.65 -7.22
C ALA A 396 -4.68 37.27 -6.59
N ALA A 397 -5.17 37.23 -5.36
CA ALA A 397 -5.50 35.96 -4.70
C ALA A 397 -6.43 35.18 -5.65
N PRO A 398 -6.20 33.88 -5.87
CA PRO A 398 -7.06 33.11 -6.75
C PRO A 398 -8.50 33.22 -6.25
N PRO A 399 -9.50 33.40 -7.16
CA PRO A 399 -10.88 33.55 -6.77
C PRO A 399 -11.30 32.36 -5.92
N SER A 400 -11.89 32.61 -4.75
CA SER A 400 -12.47 31.59 -3.91
C SER A 400 -13.47 30.76 -4.74
N PRO A 401 -13.46 29.42 -4.68
CA PRO A 401 -14.41 28.62 -5.46
C PRO A 401 -15.84 28.99 -5.09
N ALA A 402 -16.71 29.07 -6.11
CA ALA A 402 -18.12 29.32 -5.89
C ALA A 402 -18.69 28.29 -4.89
N PRO A 403 -19.59 28.69 -3.98
CA PRO A 403 -20.06 27.82 -2.88
C PRO A 403 -20.68 26.48 -3.35
N GLU A 404 -21.23 26.45 -4.57
CA GLU A 404 -21.76 25.21 -5.17
C GLU A 404 -20.67 24.17 -5.44
N HIS A 405 -19.47 24.58 -5.85
CA HIS A 405 -18.37 23.65 -6.08
C HIS A 405 -17.74 23.14 -4.77
N ALA A 406 -17.79 23.93 -3.69
CA ALA A 406 -17.28 23.49 -2.40
C ALA A 406 -18.05 22.26 -1.86
N LEU A 407 -19.37 22.23 -2.00
CA LEU A 407 -20.18 21.09 -1.56
C LEU A 407 -19.80 19.80 -2.32
N LEU A 408 -19.57 19.89 -3.62
CA LEU A 408 -19.18 18.74 -4.44
C LEU A 408 -17.81 18.17 -4.04
N HIS A 409 -16.84 19.05 -3.76
CA HIS A 409 -15.50 18.63 -3.29
C HIS A 409 -15.56 17.89 -1.93
N TRP A 410 -16.34 18.42 -0.98
CA TRP A 410 -16.54 17.77 0.31
C TRP A 410 -17.28 16.44 0.19
N THR A 411 -18.27 16.36 -0.72
CA THR A 411 -18.98 15.10 -0.98
C THR A 411 -18.05 14.03 -1.54
N ALA A 412 -17.17 14.39 -2.49
CA ALA A 412 -16.17 13.47 -3.01
C ALA A 412 -15.19 12.98 -1.92
N LEU A 413 -14.73 13.89 -1.05
CA LEU A 413 -13.88 13.55 0.09
C LEU A 413 -14.57 12.55 1.03
N VAL A 414 -15.83 12.82 1.40
CA VAL A 414 -16.61 11.92 2.26
C VAL A 414 -16.82 10.56 1.59
N CYS A 415 -17.13 10.52 0.30
CA CYS A 415 -17.26 9.27 -0.45
C CYS A 415 -15.95 8.48 -0.48
N MET A 416 -14.79 9.14 -0.65
CA MET A 416 -13.49 8.48 -0.58
C MET A 416 -13.20 7.92 0.81
N MET A 417 -13.49 8.67 1.87
CA MET A 417 -13.34 8.20 3.26
C MET A 417 -14.24 7.00 3.54
N LEU A 418 -15.50 7.04 3.08
CA LEU A 418 -16.43 5.91 3.19
C LEU A 418 -15.94 4.68 2.41
N PHE A 419 -15.41 4.87 1.20
CA PHE A 419 -14.87 3.79 0.39
C PHE A 419 -13.72 3.07 1.09
N VAL A 420 -12.74 3.84 1.61
CA VAL A 420 -11.59 3.27 2.31
C VAL A 420 -12.00 2.62 3.63
N SER A 421 -12.97 3.20 4.35
CA SER A 421 -13.54 2.59 5.57
C SER A 421 -14.23 1.27 5.25
N ALA A 422 -15.07 1.25 4.22
CA ALA A 422 -15.80 0.06 3.78
C ALA A 422 -14.84 -1.09 3.38
N PHE A 423 -13.74 -0.77 2.70
CA PHE A 423 -12.67 -1.73 2.43
C PHE A 423 -12.05 -2.28 3.71
N SER A 424 -11.76 -1.42 4.68
CA SER A 424 -11.15 -1.83 5.96
C SER A 424 -12.05 -2.72 6.80
N PHE A 425 -13.37 -2.58 6.70
CA PHE A 425 -14.35 -3.48 7.34
C PHE A 425 -14.52 -4.81 6.62
N GLY A 426 -14.47 -4.80 5.29
CA GLY A 426 -14.77 -5.93 4.44
C GLY A 426 -13.51 -6.61 3.90
N PHE A 427 -13.10 -6.23 2.70
CA PHE A 427 -12.04 -6.91 1.96
C PHE A 427 -10.67 -6.90 2.62
N GLY A 428 -10.29 -5.87 3.37
CA GLY A 428 -8.96 -5.74 3.95
C GLY A 428 -8.58 -6.98 4.78
N PRO A 429 -9.03 -7.08 6.02
CA PRO A 429 -8.65 -8.19 6.91
C PRO A 429 -9.39 -9.49 6.60
N VAL A 430 -10.66 -9.43 6.16
CA VAL A 430 -11.53 -10.61 6.08
C VAL A 430 -11.13 -11.54 4.93
N THR A 431 -10.66 -11.02 3.80
CA THR A 431 -10.16 -11.85 2.69
C THR A 431 -9.07 -12.80 3.14
N TRP A 432 -8.05 -12.29 3.81
CA TRP A 432 -6.91 -13.08 4.28
C TRP A 432 -7.31 -14.07 5.37
N LEU A 433 -8.25 -13.68 6.23
CA LEU A 433 -8.80 -14.56 7.25
C LEU A 433 -9.54 -15.74 6.61
N VAL A 434 -10.45 -15.48 5.66
CA VAL A 434 -11.17 -16.53 4.93
C VAL A 434 -10.19 -17.46 4.19
N LEU A 435 -9.16 -16.90 3.52
CA LEU A 435 -8.13 -17.71 2.86
C LEU A 435 -7.43 -18.66 3.84
N SER A 436 -7.16 -18.21 5.05
CA SER A 436 -6.52 -19.06 6.07
C SER A 436 -7.44 -20.15 6.63
N GLU A 437 -8.76 -19.98 6.54
CA GLU A 437 -9.77 -20.89 7.08
C GLU A 437 -10.25 -21.95 6.06
N ILE A 438 -10.29 -21.61 4.76
CA ILE A 438 -10.89 -22.49 3.74
C ILE A 438 -9.97 -23.62 3.23
N TYR A 439 -8.65 -23.51 3.41
CA TYR A 439 -7.71 -24.51 2.91
C TYR A 439 -7.28 -25.50 4.02
N PRO A 440 -7.14 -26.82 3.69
CA PRO A 440 -6.54 -27.81 4.58
C PRO A 440 -5.13 -27.40 4.99
N VAL A 441 -4.72 -27.79 6.21
CA VAL A 441 -3.44 -27.38 6.81
C VAL A 441 -2.25 -27.77 5.93
N GLU A 442 -2.31 -28.94 5.28
CA GLU A 442 -1.22 -29.52 4.50
C GLU A 442 -0.88 -28.73 3.22
N ILE A 443 -1.86 -28.06 2.62
CA ILE A 443 -1.67 -27.29 1.38
C ILE A 443 -1.87 -25.78 1.57
N ARG A 444 -2.28 -25.34 2.77
CA ARG A 444 -2.64 -23.95 3.08
C ARG A 444 -1.56 -22.96 2.66
N GLY A 445 -0.30 -23.20 3.01
CA GLY A 445 0.82 -22.31 2.67
C GLY A 445 0.98 -22.09 1.17
N ARG A 446 0.91 -23.19 0.39
CA ARG A 446 1.01 -23.12 -1.08
C ARG A 446 -0.20 -22.44 -1.71
N ALA A 447 -1.40 -22.72 -1.23
CA ALA A 447 -2.63 -22.09 -1.69
C ALA A 447 -2.63 -20.59 -1.38
N PHE A 448 -2.19 -20.20 -0.19
CA PHE A 448 -2.05 -18.81 0.22
C PHE A 448 -1.04 -18.07 -0.68
N ALA A 449 0.16 -18.63 -0.90
CA ALA A 449 1.18 -18.05 -1.77
C ALA A 449 0.66 -17.89 -3.21
N PHE A 450 -0.07 -18.88 -3.72
CA PHE A 450 -0.70 -18.83 -5.03
C PHE A 450 -1.73 -17.70 -5.13
N CYS A 451 -2.67 -17.60 -4.19
CA CYS A 451 -3.64 -16.51 -4.16
C CYS A 451 -2.95 -15.14 -4.00
N ASN A 452 -1.90 -15.04 -3.18
CA ASN A 452 -1.15 -13.81 -2.98
C ASN A 452 -0.40 -13.37 -4.26
N SER A 453 0.11 -14.31 -5.07
CA SER A 453 0.72 -13.95 -6.36
C SER A 453 -0.31 -13.34 -7.31
N PHE A 454 -1.51 -13.90 -7.37
CA PHE A 454 -2.63 -13.31 -8.14
C PHE A 454 -3.08 -11.95 -7.59
N ASN A 455 -3.05 -11.78 -6.27
CA ASN A 455 -3.33 -10.49 -5.63
C ASN A 455 -2.36 -9.39 -6.12
N TRP A 456 -1.06 -9.67 -6.11
CA TRP A 456 -0.05 -8.71 -6.58
C TRP A 456 -0.11 -8.49 -8.09
N ALA A 457 -0.39 -9.53 -8.88
CA ALA A 457 -0.57 -9.41 -10.32
C ALA A 457 -1.78 -8.51 -10.66
N ALA A 458 -2.91 -8.71 -9.99
CA ALA A 458 -4.09 -7.87 -10.17
C ALA A 458 -3.86 -6.43 -9.72
N ASN A 459 -3.17 -6.24 -8.59
CA ASN A 459 -2.79 -4.92 -8.09
C ASN A 459 -1.90 -4.18 -9.10
N LEU A 460 -0.88 -4.86 -9.62
CA LEU A 460 0.02 -4.31 -10.65
C LEU A 460 -0.77 -3.91 -11.90
N PHE A 461 -1.65 -4.78 -12.41
CA PHE A 461 -2.48 -4.50 -13.58
C PHE A 461 -3.34 -3.25 -13.38
N ILE A 462 -4.05 -3.17 -12.25
CA ILE A 462 -4.91 -2.03 -11.92
C ILE A 462 -4.12 -0.73 -11.75
N SER A 463 -2.92 -0.80 -11.18
CA SER A 463 -2.09 0.39 -10.94
C SER A 463 -1.40 0.90 -12.20
N LEU A 464 -1.02 0.01 -13.13
CA LEU A 464 -0.43 0.37 -14.43
C LEU A 464 -1.45 0.87 -15.46
N SER A 465 -2.74 0.64 -15.23
CA SER A 465 -3.80 1.04 -16.17
C SER A 465 -4.62 2.23 -15.68
N PHE A 466 -4.32 2.82 -14.54
CA PHE A 466 -5.20 3.78 -13.88
C PHE A 466 -5.23 5.14 -14.57
N LEU A 467 -4.06 5.72 -14.83
CA LEU A 467 -3.97 7.04 -15.46
C LEU A 467 -4.36 6.97 -16.94
N ASP A 468 -3.97 5.89 -17.64
CA ASP A 468 -4.38 5.63 -19.00
C ASP A 468 -5.90 5.46 -19.11
N LEU A 469 -6.53 4.77 -18.16
CA LEU A 469 -7.98 4.62 -18.07
C LEU A 469 -8.67 5.96 -17.84
N ILE A 470 -8.15 6.80 -16.92
CA ILE A 470 -8.65 8.16 -16.73
C ILE A 470 -8.48 8.99 -18.00
N GLY A 471 -7.36 8.85 -18.70
CA GLY A 471 -7.12 9.53 -19.96
C GLY A 471 -8.08 9.12 -21.08
N ALA A 472 -8.45 7.83 -21.13
CA ALA A 472 -9.32 7.27 -22.17
C ALA A 472 -10.82 7.55 -21.94
N ILE A 473 -11.32 7.34 -20.72
CA ILE A 473 -12.75 7.41 -20.41
C ILE A 473 -13.14 8.48 -19.38
N GLY A 474 -12.15 9.15 -18.80
CA GLY A 474 -12.35 10.14 -17.73
C GLY A 474 -12.48 9.54 -16.35
N LEU A 475 -12.27 10.37 -15.33
CA LEU A 475 -12.29 9.98 -13.91
C LEU A 475 -13.66 9.43 -13.49
N SER A 476 -14.74 10.07 -13.95
CA SER A 476 -16.11 9.71 -13.61
C SER A 476 -16.45 8.28 -14.04
N TRP A 477 -16.18 7.95 -15.28
CA TRP A 477 -16.42 6.60 -15.81
C TRP A 477 -15.50 5.55 -15.19
N THR A 478 -14.26 5.91 -14.89
CA THR A 478 -13.31 5.03 -14.20
C THR A 478 -13.84 4.61 -12.83
N PHE A 479 -14.34 5.55 -12.03
CA PHE A 479 -14.93 5.22 -10.72
C PHE A 479 -16.25 4.48 -10.83
N LEU A 480 -17.09 4.75 -11.83
CA LEU A 480 -18.29 3.96 -12.10
C LEU A 480 -17.97 2.52 -12.49
N LEU A 481 -16.91 2.31 -13.28
CA LEU A 481 -16.42 0.96 -13.61
C LEU A 481 -16.00 0.20 -12.35
N TYR A 482 -15.27 0.84 -11.42
CA TYR A 482 -14.94 0.23 -10.13
C TYR A 482 -16.19 -0.03 -9.28
N GLY A 483 -17.20 0.85 -9.35
CA GLY A 483 -18.50 0.60 -8.71
C GLY A 483 -19.20 -0.64 -9.27
N LEU A 484 -19.20 -0.80 -10.57
CA LEU A 484 -19.76 -1.98 -11.24
C LEU A 484 -19.02 -3.27 -10.83
N THR A 485 -17.69 -3.24 -10.77
CA THR A 485 -16.92 -4.41 -10.29
C THR A 485 -17.20 -4.73 -8.83
N ALA A 486 -17.46 -3.73 -7.99
CA ALA A 486 -17.89 -3.94 -6.61
C ALA A 486 -19.28 -4.59 -6.53
N VAL A 487 -20.21 -4.23 -7.41
CA VAL A 487 -21.53 -4.91 -7.51
C VAL A 487 -21.37 -6.37 -7.94
N PHE A 488 -20.53 -6.67 -8.93
CA PHE A 488 -20.24 -8.06 -9.31
C PHE A 488 -19.60 -8.85 -8.16
N SER A 489 -18.71 -8.20 -7.42
CA SER A 489 -18.10 -8.77 -6.22
C SER A 489 -19.12 -9.09 -5.15
N LEU A 490 -20.10 -8.21 -4.93
CA LEU A 490 -21.21 -8.46 -3.99
C LEU A 490 -21.97 -9.73 -4.36
N GLY A 491 -22.31 -9.89 -5.65
CA GLY A 491 -22.91 -11.12 -6.17
C GLY A 491 -22.03 -12.34 -5.94
N PHE A 492 -20.73 -12.24 -6.26
CA PHE A 492 -19.78 -13.33 -6.02
C PHE A 492 -19.73 -13.75 -4.55
N ILE A 493 -19.60 -12.79 -3.62
CA ILE A 493 -19.56 -13.06 -2.18
C ILE A 493 -20.87 -13.73 -1.73
N TYR A 494 -22.01 -13.25 -2.22
CA TYR A 494 -23.32 -13.79 -1.85
C TYR A 494 -23.50 -15.25 -2.27
N PHE A 495 -23.06 -15.63 -3.47
CA PHE A 495 -23.27 -16.98 -3.97
C PHE A 495 -22.18 -17.99 -3.57
N PHE A 496 -20.91 -17.55 -3.51
CA PHE A 496 -19.78 -18.47 -3.41
C PHE A 496 -19.11 -18.50 -2.03
N VAL A 497 -19.08 -17.39 -1.28
CA VAL A 497 -18.36 -17.34 -0.01
C VAL A 497 -19.23 -17.91 1.12
N PRO A 498 -18.77 -18.96 1.81
CA PRO A 498 -19.48 -19.50 2.97
C PRO A 498 -19.29 -18.61 4.21
N GLU A 499 -20.19 -18.71 5.19
CA GLU A 499 -19.93 -18.15 6.52
C GLU A 499 -19.07 -19.14 7.32
N THR A 500 -17.99 -18.63 7.89
CA THR A 500 -17.03 -19.43 8.66
C THR A 500 -17.03 -19.10 10.16
N LYS A 501 -17.82 -18.13 10.57
CA LYS A 501 -17.92 -17.70 11.97
C LYS A 501 -18.31 -18.84 12.91
N GLY A 502 -17.52 -19.04 13.96
CA GLY A 502 -17.81 -20.02 15.02
C GLY A 502 -17.67 -21.48 14.59
N GLN A 503 -17.18 -21.74 13.36
CA GLN A 503 -16.94 -23.10 12.86
C GLN A 503 -15.49 -23.51 13.09
N SER A 504 -15.27 -24.77 13.45
CA SER A 504 -13.94 -25.36 13.47
C SER A 504 -13.42 -25.60 12.04
N LEU A 505 -12.11 -25.66 11.87
CA LEU A 505 -11.49 -25.93 10.56
C LEU A 505 -11.98 -27.25 9.95
N THR A 506 -12.29 -28.24 10.78
CA THR A 506 -12.85 -29.54 10.36
C THR A 506 -14.29 -29.41 9.85
N GLU A 507 -15.10 -28.58 10.48
CA GLU A 507 -16.47 -28.31 10.03
C GLU A 507 -16.51 -27.55 8.71
N ILE A 508 -15.62 -26.54 8.56
CA ILE A 508 -15.44 -25.81 7.29
C ILE A 508 -15.00 -26.77 6.18
N ASP A 509 -14.07 -27.68 6.49
CA ASP A 509 -13.61 -28.69 5.54
C ASP A 509 -14.77 -29.61 5.09
N GLN A 510 -15.57 -30.13 6.02
CA GLN A 510 -16.75 -30.94 5.73
C GLN A 510 -17.82 -30.16 4.94
N GLN A 511 -17.99 -28.86 5.23
CA GLN A 511 -18.93 -28.01 4.51
C GLN A 511 -18.54 -27.88 3.03
N PHE A 512 -17.24 -27.69 2.73
CA PHE A 512 -16.76 -27.65 1.36
C PHE A 512 -16.84 -29.01 0.66
N GLN A 513 -16.57 -30.11 1.35
CA GLN A 513 -16.72 -31.46 0.78
C GLN A 513 -18.18 -31.79 0.42
N LYS A 514 -19.15 -31.33 1.23
CA LYS A 514 -20.59 -31.54 0.98
C LYS A 514 -21.15 -30.59 -0.08
N ARG A 515 -20.63 -29.38 -0.22
CA ARG A 515 -21.00 -28.44 -1.29
C ARG A 515 -20.31 -28.85 -2.59
N ARG A 516 -20.81 -29.87 -3.27
CA ARG A 516 -20.67 -29.91 -4.73
C ARG A 516 -21.35 -28.64 -5.23
N PHE A 517 -20.69 -27.85 -6.09
CA PHE A 517 -21.25 -26.66 -6.73
C PHE A 517 -22.61 -27.00 -7.36
N ALA A 518 -23.65 -26.99 -6.58
CA ALA A 518 -25.01 -26.90 -7.06
C ALA A 518 -25.31 -25.40 -7.04
N LEU A 519 -25.47 -24.83 -8.21
CA LEU A 519 -26.29 -23.64 -8.41
C LEU A 519 -27.69 -23.95 -7.88
N SER A 520 -27.86 -23.97 -6.56
CA SER A 520 -29.16 -24.15 -5.91
C SER A 520 -29.78 -22.77 -5.73
N PHE A 521 -30.47 -22.34 -6.75
CA PHE A 521 -31.56 -21.38 -6.61
C PHE A 521 -32.56 -21.97 -5.64
N GLY A 522 -32.60 -21.42 -4.43
CA GLY A 522 -33.72 -21.57 -3.52
C GLY A 522 -33.91 -22.96 -2.88
N HIS A 523 -33.31 -23.17 -1.72
CA HIS A 523 -34.02 -23.85 -0.62
C HIS A 523 -33.42 -23.44 0.72
N ARG A 524 -34.18 -22.69 1.46
CA ARG A 524 -33.98 -22.38 2.86
C ARG A 524 -34.21 -23.68 3.63
N GLN A 525 -33.17 -24.49 3.83
CA GLN A 525 -33.24 -25.58 4.79
C GLN A 525 -33.13 -25.01 6.19
N SER A 526 -34.25 -25.08 6.88
CA SER A 526 -34.43 -24.95 8.31
C SER A 526 -33.37 -25.77 9.04
N SER A 527 -32.68 -25.13 9.96
CA SER A 527 -31.78 -25.77 10.93
C SER A 527 -32.61 -26.70 11.83
N ALA A 528 -32.72 -27.95 11.44
CA ALA A 528 -33.15 -29.00 12.33
C ALA A 528 -32.01 -29.30 13.30
N GLY A 529 -32.31 -29.21 14.60
CA GLY A 529 -31.37 -29.26 15.71
C GLY A 529 -30.48 -30.50 15.69
N ILE A 530 -29.19 -30.25 15.85
CA ILE A 530 -28.24 -31.27 16.27
C ILE A 530 -28.31 -31.33 17.79
N GLN A 531 -28.95 -32.38 18.29
CA GLN A 531 -28.94 -32.77 19.68
C GLN A 531 -27.50 -33.14 20.08
N TYR A 532 -26.91 -32.35 20.99
CA TYR A 532 -25.67 -32.72 21.67
C TYR A 532 -25.97 -33.91 22.61
N SER A 533 -25.47 -35.10 22.28
CA SER A 533 -25.36 -36.16 23.25
C SER A 533 -24.21 -35.84 24.21
N ARG A 534 -24.57 -35.53 25.43
CA ARG A 534 -23.68 -35.36 26.59
C ARG A 534 -23.02 -36.72 26.84
N ILE A 535 -21.73 -36.85 26.59
CA ILE A 535 -20.95 -38.01 27.05
C ILE A 535 -20.70 -37.78 28.55
N GLU A 536 -21.46 -38.45 29.37
CA GLU A 536 -21.15 -38.57 30.81
C GLU A 536 -19.92 -39.47 30.95
N VAL A 537 -18.79 -38.86 31.38
CA VAL A 537 -17.66 -39.62 31.88
C VAL A 537 -18.04 -40.15 33.25
N SER A 538 -18.40 -41.44 33.30
CA SER A 538 -18.54 -42.19 34.52
C SER A 538 -17.19 -42.24 35.23
N ALA A 539 -17.09 -41.58 36.37
CA ALA A 539 -16.03 -41.80 37.34
C ALA A 539 -16.30 -43.16 38.01
N ALA A 540 -15.48 -44.13 37.70
CA ALA A 540 -15.40 -45.39 38.46
C ALA A 540 -14.12 -45.36 39.32
N SER A 541 -14.35 -45.36 40.60
CA SER A 541 -13.55 -45.72 41.78
C SER A 541 -12.09 -46.19 41.57
#